data_d31954fd2b06f75373f724f707e1e026
#
_entry.id   d31954fd2b06f75373f724f707e1e026
#
_cell.length_a   1.000
_cell.length_b   1.000
_cell.length_c   1.000
_cell.angle_alpha   90.00
_cell.angle_beta   90.00
_cell.angle_gamma   90.00
#
_symmetry.space_group_name_H-M   'P 1'
#
loop_
_entity.id
_entity.type
_entity.pdbx_description
1 polymer ?
#
loop_
_entity_poly.entity_id
_entity_poly.type
_entity_poly.pdbx_seq_one_letter_code
_entity_poly.pdbx_strand_id
1 'polypeptide(L)'
;MRKSDAIFRAVVSFCLLLILAGGGYLFYHYALLPRKLQAENARYAALYVRAQETPALSPEPLPEQTVPPTWEPVISPAPETPTPETTAEPETPAPVQQVAEDARRLDYGNVADQKLGTAGPDTYISAAITPPPPQESFRDLLTLNPDTAGYLALGEEIRLPVVWRQGDNETYLTHNFEGEESDAGCLFLDGAGRIYPRDDCLYVYGHNMKNGAMFGRLSEMSTVAGLKRYSPVTFDTLYENDVYVPFACLQLTASLSDGDYFEIRRFDLTEDSFGDFVAQLKARSLLDIPIDAVYGDKLLILVTCNYGIGDGRFAVALRALRTDETAENAMRLVELAVEK
;
A
#
# COMPACT_ATOMS: atom_id res chain seq x y z
N MET A 1 26.23 60.21 -14.09
CA MET A 1 26.01 58.95 -13.34
C MET A 1 27.21 58.05 -13.59
N ARG A 2 27.96 57.67 -12.58
CA ARG A 2 29.15 56.79 -12.73
C ARG A 2 28.67 55.36 -13.10
N LYS A 3 29.38 54.66 -13.99
CA LYS A 3 29.07 53.27 -14.36
C LYS A 3 28.91 52.36 -13.15
N SER A 4 29.61 52.65 -12.07
CA SER A 4 29.56 51.99 -10.77
C SER A 4 28.19 52.06 -10.11
N ASP A 5 27.45 53.19 -10.22
CA ASP A 5 26.10 53.36 -9.60
C ASP A 5 25.05 52.52 -10.35
N ALA A 6 25.21 52.40 -11.67
CA ALA A 6 24.32 51.55 -12.46
C ALA A 6 24.51 50.06 -12.14
N ILE A 7 25.74 49.62 -12.01
CA ILE A 7 26.06 48.23 -11.65
C ILE A 7 25.55 47.92 -10.22
N PHE A 8 25.79 48.84 -9.26
CA PHE A 8 25.28 48.65 -7.90
C PHE A 8 23.76 48.53 -7.85
N ARG A 9 23.03 49.39 -8.55
CA ARG A 9 21.55 49.32 -8.62
C ARG A 9 21.08 48.01 -9.25
N ALA A 10 21.74 47.53 -10.33
CA ALA A 10 21.42 46.30 -10.99
C ALA A 10 21.61 45.09 -10.04
N VAL A 11 22.72 45.06 -9.28
CA VAL A 11 22.97 44.00 -8.29
C VAL A 11 21.93 44.03 -7.16
N VAL A 12 21.63 45.21 -6.62
CA VAL A 12 20.60 45.33 -5.57
C VAL A 12 19.25 44.90 -6.06
N SER A 13 18.84 45.31 -7.28
CA SER A 13 17.56 44.89 -7.87
C SER A 13 17.51 43.36 -8.11
N PHE A 14 18.60 42.76 -8.56
CA PHE A 14 18.71 41.31 -8.73
C PHE A 14 18.59 40.55 -7.40
N CYS A 15 19.30 41.02 -6.36
CA CYS A 15 19.18 40.44 -5.02
C CYS A 15 17.76 40.55 -4.45
N LEU A 16 17.09 41.70 -4.65
CA LEU A 16 15.68 41.88 -4.23
C LEU A 16 14.74 40.92 -4.98
N LEU A 17 14.94 40.71 -6.28
CA LEU A 17 14.16 39.74 -7.06
C LEU A 17 14.36 38.30 -6.55
N LEU A 18 15.59 37.92 -6.20
CA LEU A 18 15.89 36.61 -5.61
C LEU A 18 15.21 36.44 -4.23
N ILE A 19 15.23 37.48 -3.42
CA ILE A 19 14.56 37.47 -2.09
C ILE A 19 13.04 37.33 -2.28
N LEU A 20 12.44 38.05 -3.21
CA LEU A 20 11.02 37.99 -3.48
C LEU A 20 10.63 36.61 -4.06
N ALA A 21 11.41 36.08 -5.00
CA ALA A 21 11.19 34.74 -5.57
C ALA A 21 11.33 33.65 -4.50
N GLY A 22 12.40 33.72 -3.70
CA GLY A 22 12.60 32.79 -2.58
C GLY A 22 11.52 32.88 -1.52
N GLY A 23 11.11 34.12 -1.14
CA GLY A 23 10.01 34.35 -0.22
C GLY A 23 8.67 33.83 -0.76
N GLY A 24 8.38 34.07 -2.03
CA GLY A 24 7.20 33.54 -2.73
C GLY A 24 7.18 32.02 -2.75
N TYR A 25 8.31 31.39 -3.08
CA TYR A 25 8.48 29.95 -3.06
C TYR A 25 8.23 29.36 -1.67
N LEU A 26 8.86 29.92 -0.62
CA LEU A 26 8.66 29.49 0.75
C LEU A 26 7.19 29.66 1.19
N PHE A 27 6.59 30.81 0.86
CA PHE A 27 5.18 31.05 1.21
C PHE A 27 4.26 30.05 0.52
N TYR A 28 4.49 29.73 -0.77
CA TYR A 28 3.73 28.71 -1.46
C TYR A 28 3.86 27.36 -0.78
N HIS A 29 5.09 26.85 -0.56
CA HIS A 29 5.32 25.52 -0.03
C HIS A 29 4.94 25.35 1.45
N TYR A 30 5.07 26.39 2.28
CA TYR A 30 4.80 26.26 3.72
C TYR A 30 3.45 26.83 4.14
N ALA A 31 2.81 27.67 3.35
CA ALA A 31 1.52 28.27 3.72
C ALA A 31 0.37 27.88 2.79
N LEU A 32 0.56 27.87 1.48
CA LEU A 32 -0.54 27.62 0.53
C LEU A 32 -0.71 26.13 0.22
N LEU A 33 0.36 25.41 -0.12
CA LEU A 33 0.30 24.01 -0.49
C LEU A 33 -0.29 23.13 0.62
N PRO A 34 0.08 23.26 1.90
CA PRO A 34 -0.53 22.46 2.96
C PRO A 34 -2.04 22.69 3.09
N ARG A 35 -2.49 23.94 2.92
CA ARG A 35 -3.94 24.28 2.96
C ARG A 35 -4.69 23.68 1.79
N LYS A 36 -4.11 23.73 0.58
CA LYS A 36 -4.69 23.11 -0.61
C LYS A 36 -4.84 21.60 -0.40
N LEU A 37 -3.78 20.90 0.00
CA LEU A 37 -3.80 19.46 0.26
C LEU A 37 -4.79 19.08 1.36
N GLN A 38 -4.88 19.88 2.42
CA GLN A 38 -5.86 19.66 3.49
C GLN A 38 -7.30 19.78 3.01
N ALA A 39 -7.59 20.76 2.16
CA ALA A 39 -8.92 20.94 1.57
C ALA A 39 -9.29 19.78 0.62
N GLU A 40 -8.34 19.34 -0.21
CA GLU A 40 -8.51 18.18 -1.09
C GLU A 40 -8.78 16.91 -0.28
N ASN A 41 -7.96 16.64 0.75
CA ASN A 41 -8.13 15.48 1.60
C ASN A 41 -9.46 15.47 2.33
N ALA A 42 -9.90 16.64 2.85
CA ALA A 42 -11.22 16.78 3.49
C ALA A 42 -12.36 16.53 2.49
N ARG A 43 -12.21 16.94 1.23
CA ARG A 43 -13.17 16.66 0.16
C ARG A 43 -13.25 15.16 -0.12
N TYR A 44 -12.13 14.46 -0.27
CA TYR A 44 -12.12 13.01 -0.51
C TYR A 44 -12.70 12.23 0.67
N ALA A 45 -12.36 12.63 1.91
CA ALA A 45 -12.95 12.03 3.11
C ALA A 45 -14.47 12.21 3.16
N ALA A 46 -14.98 13.39 2.77
CA ALA A 46 -16.43 13.65 2.72
C ALA A 46 -17.14 12.79 1.66
N LEU A 47 -16.50 12.55 0.51
CA LEU A 47 -17.06 11.68 -0.54
C LEU A 47 -17.16 10.23 -0.06
N TYR A 48 -16.12 9.73 0.61
CA TYR A 48 -16.08 8.39 1.15
C TYR A 48 -17.14 8.18 2.26
N VAL A 49 -17.23 9.09 3.22
CA VAL A 49 -18.24 9.03 4.31
C VAL A 49 -19.66 9.09 3.77
N ARG A 50 -19.95 9.98 2.79
CA ARG A 50 -21.29 10.08 2.18
C ARG A 50 -21.73 8.76 1.54
N ALA A 51 -20.82 8.05 0.89
CA ALA A 51 -21.13 6.76 0.30
C ALA A 51 -21.44 5.70 1.35
N GLN A 52 -20.79 5.73 2.51
CA GLN A 52 -21.09 4.83 3.64
C GLN A 52 -22.43 5.14 4.33
N GLU A 53 -22.84 6.40 4.37
CA GLU A 53 -24.10 6.85 4.99
C GLU A 53 -25.33 6.56 4.12
N THR A 54 -25.16 6.17 2.86
CA THR A 54 -26.29 5.74 2.04
C THR A 54 -26.78 4.40 2.60
N PRO A 55 -27.95 4.33 3.27
CA PRO A 55 -28.43 3.07 3.84
C PRO A 55 -28.60 2.08 2.69
N ALA A 56 -27.93 0.95 2.79
CA ALA A 56 -28.20 -0.17 1.90
C ALA A 56 -29.70 -0.41 1.92
N LEU A 57 -30.36 -0.25 0.77
CA LEU A 57 -31.76 -0.67 0.62
C LEU A 57 -31.81 -2.11 1.10
N SER A 58 -32.49 -2.32 2.23
CA SER A 58 -32.66 -3.64 2.83
C SER A 58 -33.07 -4.58 1.70
N PRO A 59 -32.37 -5.68 1.45
CA PRO A 59 -32.75 -6.59 0.40
C PRO A 59 -34.20 -7.02 0.72
N GLU A 60 -35.11 -6.80 -0.24
CA GLU A 60 -36.46 -7.32 -0.14
C GLU A 60 -36.37 -8.81 0.22
N PRO A 61 -37.12 -9.30 1.20
CA PRO A 61 -37.07 -10.71 1.56
C PRO A 61 -37.40 -11.52 0.31
N LEU A 62 -36.44 -12.34 -0.13
CA LEU A 62 -36.63 -13.29 -1.21
C LEU A 62 -37.90 -14.12 -0.91
N PRO A 63 -38.81 -14.30 -1.89
CA PRO A 63 -39.97 -15.13 -1.67
C PRO A 63 -39.54 -16.53 -1.25
N GLU A 64 -40.13 -17.01 -0.18
CA GLU A 64 -39.89 -18.30 0.44
C GLU A 64 -39.96 -19.40 -0.63
N GLN A 65 -38.81 -19.95 -1.01
CA GLN A 65 -38.73 -21.07 -1.95
C GLN A 65 -39.29 -22.31 -1.23
N THR A 66 -40.46 -22.73 -1.63
CA THR A 66 -41.02 -24.02 -1.27
C THR A 66 -40.04 -25.12 -1.65
N VAL A 67 -39.56 -25.83 -0.64
CA VAL A 67 -38.64 -26.96 -0.76
C VAL A 67 -39.29 -28.05 -1.65
N PRO A 68 -38.67 -28.49 -2.76
CA PRO A 68 -39.15 -29.65 -3.50
C PRO A 68 -38.89 -30.95 -2.71
N PRO A 69 -39.68 -31.99 -2.92
CA PRO A 69 -39.66 -33.20 -2.11
C PRO A 69 -38.33 -33.96 -2.28
N THR A 70 -37.90 -34.53 -1.19
CA THR A 70 -36.78 -35.40 -0.94
C THR A 70 -36.54 -36.43 -2.05
N TRP A 71 -35.33 -36.40 -2.67
CA TRP A 71 -34.87 -37.45 -3.55
C TRP A 71 -34.21 -38.56 -2.74
N GLU A 72 -34.73 -39.77 -2.86
CA GLU A 72 -34.02 -40.97 -2.37
C GLU A 72 -32.80 -41.30 -3.26
N PRO A 73 -31.70 -41.77 -2.68
CA PRO A 73 -30.48 -42.09 -3.49
C PRO A 73 -30.65 -43.42 -4.25
N VAL A 74 -30.64 -43.34 -5.54
CA VAL A 74 -30.48 -44.53 -6.39
C VAL A 74 -28.99 -44.94 -6.37
N ILE A 75 -28.71 -46.09 -5.80
CA ILE A 75 -27.37 -46.72 -5.78
C ILE A 75 -27.12 -47.33 -7.16
N SER A 76 -26.17 -46.78 -7.92
CA SER A 76 -25.64 -47.38 -9.16
C SER A 76 -24.28 -48.00 -8.89
N PRO A 77 -23.99 -49.19 -9.43
CA PRO A 77 -22.75 -49.89 -9.10
C PRO A 77 -21.51 -49.27 -9.74
N ALA A 78 -20.38 -49.38 -9.04
CA ALA A 78 -19.07 -48.86 -9.39
C ALA A 78 -18.53 -49.49 -10.68
N PRO A 79 -17.82 -48.76 -11.55
CA PRO A 79 -17.03 -49.33 -12.62
C PRO A 79 -15.64 -49.78 -12.13
N GLU A 80 -15.23 -50.92 -12.66
CA GLU A 80 -13.98 -51.63 -12.37
C GLU A 80 -12.73 -50.85 -12.77
N THR A 81 -11.69 -51.00 -11.96
CA THR A 81 -10.35 -50.44 -12.10
C THR A 81 -9.56 -51.11 -13.20
N PRO A 82 -8.94 -50.41 -14.14
CA PRO A 82 -7.91 -51.01 -15.00
C PRO A 82 -6.53 -50.90 -14.33
N THR A 83 -5.81 -52.01 -14.40
CA THR A 83 -4.44 -52.27 -13.96
C THR A 83 -3.41 -51.43 -14.71
N PRO A 84 -2.27 -51.02 -14.09
CA PRO A 84 -1.30 -50.13 -14.68
C PRO A 84 -0.32 -50.85 -15.63
N GLU A 85 -0.07 -50.27 -16.80
CA GLU A 85 1.08 -50.61 -17.66
C GLU A 85 2.19 -49.56 -17.54
N THR A 86 3.28 -50.04 -17.13
CA THR A 86 4.72 -49.86 -17.37
C THR A 86 5.25 -48.60 -18.07
N THR A 87 6.02 -47.84 -17.29
CA THR A 87 7.36 -47.25 -17.53
C THR A 87 7.64 -46.48 -18.81
N ALA A 88 7.79 -45.17 -18.67
CA ALA A 88 8.75 -44.39 -19.43
C ALA A 88 9.54 -43.46 -18.46
N GLU A 89 10.83 -43.47 -18.67
CA GLU A 89 11.88 -42.76 -17.91
C GLU A 89 11.73 -41.24 -18.02
N PRO A 90 11.97 -40.43 -16.97
CA PRO A 90 11.78 -38.97 -17.01
C PRO A 90 12.96 -38.29 -17.71
N GLU A 91 12.67 -37.59 -18.80
CA GLU A 91 13.58 -36.59 -19.36
C GLU A 91 13.76 -35.42 -18.36
N THR A 92 15.02 -35.09 -18.09
CA THR A 92 15.47 -34.03 -17.20
C THR A 92 15.03 -32.64 -17.76
N PRO A 93 14.26 -31.84 -17.04
CA PRO A 93 13.99 -30.49 -17.48
C PRO A 93 15.21 -29.61 -17.26
N ALA A 94 15.59 -28.85 -18.28
CA ALA A 94 16.58 -27.80 -18.23
C ALA A 94 16.19 -26.69 -17.22
N PRO A 95 17.15 -25.94 -16.65
CA PRO A 95 16.96 -25.14 -15.44
C PRO A 95 16.06 -23.92 -15.69
N VAL A 96 14.86 -23.96 -15.14
CA VAL A 96 13.89 -22.85 -15.07
C VAL A 96 14.31 -21.78 -14.04
N GLN A 97 15.42 -21.98 -13.36
CA GLN A 97 15.84 -21.12 -12.22
C GLN A 97 16.42 -19.75 -12.62
N GLN A 98 16.91 -19.58 -13.84
CA GLN A 98 17.63 -18.35 -14.19
C GLN A 98 16.71 -17.19 -14.65
N VAL A 99 15.52 -17.47 -15.15
CA VAL A 99 14.58 -16.43 -15.61
C VAL A 99 13.78 -15.82 -14.44
N ALA A 100 13.66 -16.57 -13.33
CA ALA A 100 12.95 -16.08 -12.14
C ALA A 100 13.80 -15.17 -11.23
N GLU A 101 15.14 -15.24 -11.32
CA GLU A 101 16.03 -14.38 -10.52
C GLU A 101 16.20 -12.98 -11.11
N ASP A 102 16.15 -12.82 -12.43
CA ASP A 102 16.30 -11.51 -13.08
C ASP A 102 15.03 -10.63 -12.94
N ALA A 103 13.86 -11.23 -12.79
CA ALA A 103 12.61 -10.51 -12.54
C ALA A 103 12.46 -10.03 -11.06
N ARG A 104 13.30 -10.53 -10.15
CA ARG A 104 13.25 -10.22 -8.71
C ARG A 104 14.21 -9.11 -8.26
N ARG A 105 15.08 -8.64 -9.13
CA ARG A 105 16.00 -7.52 -8.85
C ARG A 105 15.38 -6.19 -9.25
N LEU A 106 14.38 -5.75 -8.51
CA LEU A 106 13.86 -4.40 -8.64
C LEU A 106 14.59 -3.50 -7.62
N ASP A 107 15.38 -2.59 -8.15
CA ASP A 107 16.12 -1.59 -7.38
C ASP A 107 15.16 -0.56 -6.76
N TYR A 108 15.08 -0.51 -5.42
CA TYR A 108 14.31 0.48 -4.70
C TYR A 108 14.94 1.87 -4.70
N GLY A 109 16.15 2.01 -5.24
CA GLY A 109 16.88 3.27 -5.29
C GLY A 109 16.15 4.35 -6.07
N ASN A 110 15.33 3.97 -7.02
CA ASN A 110 14.64 4.92 -7.88
C ASN A 110 13.32 4.33 -8.39
N VAL A 111 12.25 4.50 -7.62
CA VAL A 111 10.90 4.09 -8.08
C VAL A 111 10.54 4.81 -9.39
N ALA A 112 11.16 5.97 -9.66
CA ALA A 112 10.98 6.75 -10.86
C ALA A 112 11.77 6.25 -12.08
N ASP A 113 12.87 5.48 -11.91
CA ASP A 113 13.74 5.07 -13.01
C ASP A 113 13.55 3.61 -13.47
N GLN A 114 12.69 2.84 -12.82
CA GLN A 114 12.46 1.46 -13.21
C GLN A 114 11.36 1.33 -14.25
N LYS A 115 11.75 1.22 -15.51
CA LYS A 115 10.89 0.54 -16.49
C LYS A 115 10.69 -0.88 -16.01
N LEU A 116 9.52 -1.17 -15.44
CA LEU A 116 9.09 -2.56 -15.22
C LEU A 116 9.28 -3.30 -16.53
N GLY A 117 10.17 -4.29 -16.54
CA GLY A 117 10.24 -5.23 -17.64
C GLY A 117 8.83 -5.78 -17.82
N THR A 118 8.28 -5.63 -19.02
CA THR A 118 7.00 -6.22 -19.38
C THR A 118 7.07 -7.71 -19.08
N ALA A 119 6.43 -8.13 -18.00
CA ALA A 119 6.14 -9.55 -17.78
C ALA A 119 5.38 -10.00 -19.02
N GLY A 120 5.93 -10.98 -19.74
CA GLY A 120 5.31 -11.48 -20.95
C GLY A 120 3.89 -11.96 -20.64
N PRO A 121 2.95 -11.85 -21.60
CA PRO A 121 1.52 -12.06 -21.38
C PRO A 121 1.14 -13.51 -21.05
N ASP A 122 2.07 -14.44 -20.91
CA ASP A 122 1.78 -15.88 -21.02
C ASP A 122 1.81 -16.67 -19.70
N THR A 123 2.00 -16.04 -18.53
CA THR A 123 2.17 -16.81 -17.28
C THR A 123 0.94 -16.80 -16.35
N TYR A 124 -0.13 -16.09 -16.66
CA TYR A 124 -1.34 -16.06 -15.85
C TYR A 124 -2.60 -16.37 -16.64
N ILE A 125 -2.72 -17.61 -17.12
CA ILE A 125 -4.05 -18.19 -17.41
C ILE A 125 -4.55 -18.85 -16.12
N SER A 126 -4.75 -18.05 -15.09
CA SER A 126 -5.77 -18.36 -14.10
C SER A 126 -7.10 -17.97 -14.74
N ALA A 127 -8.09 -18.88 -14.70
CA ALA A 127 -9.45 -18.56 -15.10
C ALA A 127 -9.78 -17.18 -14.53
N ALA A 128 -10.16 -16.22 -15.36
CA ALA A 128 -10.35 -14.83 -14.96
C ALA A 128 -11.37 -14.81 -13.82
N ILE A 129 -10.87 -14.70 -12.60
CA ILE A 129 -11.71 -14.56 -11.41
C ILE A 129 -12.28 -13.15 -11.51
N THR A 130 -13.53 -13.03 -11.94
CA THR A 130 -14.23 -11.75 -12.02
C THR A 130 -14.42 -11.21 -10.61
N PRO A 131 -13.92 -10.01 -10.30
CA PRO A 131 -14.15 -9.42 -8.99
C PRO A 131 -15.65 -9.16 -8.76
N PRO A 132 -16.11 -9.18 -7.50
CA PRO A 132 -17.45 -8.72 -7.17
C PRO A 132 -17.60 -7.23 -7.49
N PRO A 133 -18.83 -6.69 -7.54
CA PRO A 133 -19.01 -5.26 -7.67
C PRO A 133 -18.29 -4.54 -6.53
N PRO A 134 -17.66 -3.37 -6.79
CA PRO A 134 -17.06 -2.56 -5.74
C PRO A 134 -18.08 -2.15 -4.68
N GLN A 135 -17.60 -1.98 -3.46
CA GLN A 135 -18.42 -1.47 -2.35
C GLN A 135 -19.02 -0.10 -2.71
N GLU A 136 -20.26 0.12 -2.31
CA GLU A 136 -21.00 1.36 -2.57
C GLU A 136 -20.28 2.59 -2.03
N SER A 137 -19.55 2.46 -0.93
CA SER A 137 -18.74 3.50 -0.31
C SER A 137 -17.68 4.11 -1.24
N PHE A 138 -17.33 3.43 -2.33
CA PHE A 138 -16.34 3.91 -3.30
C PHE A 138 -16.92 4.50 -4.58
N ARG A 139 -18.25 4.55 -4.74
CA ARG A 139 -18.90 5.03 -5.97
C ARG A 139 -18.43 6.41 -6.40
N ASP A 140 -18.46 7.37 -5.47
CA ASP A 140 -18.13 8.76 -5.77
C ASP A 140 -16.62 8.93 -6.06
N LEU A 141 -15.76 8.19 -5.33
CA LEU A 141 -14.32 8.17 -5.58
C LEU A 141 -14.00 7.53 -6.94
N LEU A 142 -14.64 6.42 -7.29
CA LEU A 142 -14.49 5.77 -8.61
C LEU A 142 -14.99 6.64 -9.76
N THR A 143 -15.97 7.51 -9.51
CA THR A 143 -16.43 8.50 -10.51
C THR A 143 -15.38 9.56 -10.77
N LEU A 144 -14.63 9.98 -9.74
CA LEU A 144 -13.53 10.95 -9.89
C LEU A 144 -12.28 10.30 -10.47
N ASN A 145 -11.92 9.10 -10.00
CA ASN A 145 -10.75 8.39 -10.48
C ASN A 145 -11.04 6.87 -10.56
N PRO A 146 -11.08 6.29 -11.78
CA PRO A 146 -11.28 4.86 -11.97
C PRO A 146 -10.14 3.98 -11.42
N ASP A 147 -8.95 4.55 -11.16
CA ASP A 147 -7.83 3.86 -10.55
C ASP A 147 -7.96 3.74 -9.01
N THR A 148 -9.09 4.17 -8.44
CA THR A 148 -9.36 4.01 -7.00
C THR A 148 -9.25 2.54 -6.60
N ALA A 149 -8.44 2.25 -5.60
CA ALA A 149 -8.23 0.89 -5.06
C ALA A 149 -8.70 0.74 -3.63
N GLY A 150 -8.70 1.84 -2.85
CA GLY A 150 -9.08 1.79 -1.46
C GLY A 150 -9.06 3.16 -0.79
N TYR A 151 -9.27 3.14 0.53
CA TYR A 151 -9.21 4.30 1.41
C TYR A 151 -8.44 3.95 2.68
N LEU A 152 -7.39 4.70 2.97
CA LEU A 152 -6.49 4.48 4.11
C LEU A 152 -6.72 5.54 5.17
N ALA A 153 -6.82 5.12 6.44
CA ALA A 153 -6.83 6.05 7.56
C ALA A 153 -5.86 5.63 8.67
N LEU A 154 -5.02 6.57 9.10
CA LEU A 154 -4.10 6.47 10.23
C LEU A 154 -4.35 7.67 11.16
N GLY A 155 -4.90 7.42 12.35
CA GLY A 155 -5.36 8.49 13.21
C GLY A 155 -6.36 9.41 12.51
N GLU A 156 -6.36 10.67 12.91
CA GLU A 156 -7.22 11.70 12.30
C GLU A 156 -6.52 12.50 11.19
N GLU A 157 -5.19 12.36 11.09
CA GLU A 157 -4.36 13.22 10.24
C GLU A 157 -4.17 12.69 8.83
N ILE A 158 -4.15 11.37 8.67
CA ILE A 158 -3.92 10.73 7.37
C ILE A 158 -5.19 9.93 7.02
N ARG A 159 -6.03 10.49 6.15
CA ARG A 159 -7.30 9.91 5.70
C ARG A 159 -7.40 10.17 4.20
N LEU A 160 -6.94 9.22 3.39
CA LEU A 160 -6.65 9.44 1.98
C LEU A 160 -7.13 8.29 1.11
N PRO A 161 -7.64 8.57 -0.11
CA PRO A 161 -7.84 7.55 -1.10
C PRO A 161 -6.50 6.97 -1.54
N VAL A 162 -6.52 5.69 -1.89
CA VAL A 162 -5.39 4.94 -2.43
C VAL A 162 -5.74 4.51 -3.84
N VAL A 163 -4.85 4.74 -4.78
CA VAL A 163 -5.01 4.37 -6.18
C VAL A 163 -4.16 3.16 -6.53
N TRP A 164 -4.46 2.50 -7.65
CA TRP A 164 -3.70 1.38 -8.18
C TRP A 164 -3.76 1.32 -9.69
N ARG A 165 -2.61 1.11 -10.30
CA ARG A 165 -2.45 0.75 -11.70
C ARG A 165 -1.57 -0.46 -11.82
N GLN A 166 -2.02 -1.46 -12.56
CA GLN A 166 -1.23 -2.65 -12.80
C GLN A 166 0.09 -2.29 -13.52
N GLY A 167 1.22 -2.66 -12.90
CA GLY A 167 2.55 -2.44 -13.45
C GLY A 167 3.05 -1.00 -13.44
N ASP A 168 2.35 -0.06 -12.79
CA ASP A 168 2.71 1.35 -12.75
C ASP A 168 2.88 1.83 -11.30
N ASN A 169 4.11 2.18 -10.93
CA ASN A 169 4.47 2.78 -9.65
C ASN A 169 4.96 4.24 -9.82
N GLU A 170 4.84 4.83 -11.02
CA GLU A 170 5.43 6.14 -11.33
C GLU A 170 4.39 7.26 -11.43
N THR A 171 3.26 6.99 -12.08
CA THR A 171 2.26 8.04 -12.37
C THR A 171 1.85 8.81 -11.11
N TYR A 172 1.49 8.12 -10.05
CA TYR A 172 1.00 8.74 -8.82
C TYR A 172 2.08 9.26 -7.86
N LEU A 173 3.35 9.15 -8.24
CA LEU A 173 4.42 9.90 -7.58
C LEU A 173 4.34 11.40 -7.89
N THR A 174 3.84 11.76 -9.07
CA THR A 174 3.83 13.15 -9.57
C THR A 174 2.43 13.66 -9.94
N HIS A 175 1.38 12.88 -9.68
CA HIS A 175 0.00 13.25 -9.96
C HIS A 175 -0.87 13.03 -8.70
N ASN A 176 -1.78 13.99 -8.46
CA ASN A 176 -2.75 13.87 -7.38
C ASN A 176 -3.84 12.83 -7.71
N PHE A 177 -4.79 12.64 -6.80
CA PHE A 177 -5.89 11.69 -6.97
C PHE A 177 -6.74 11.97 -8.23
N GLU A 178 -6.88 13.20 -8.66
CA GLU A 178 -7.65 13.59 -9.86
C GLU A 178 -6.82 13.53 -11.17
N GLY A 179 -5.55 13.06 -11.08
CA GLY A 179 -4.66 12.94 -12.24
C GLY A 179 -4.01 14.24 -12.68
N GLU A 180 -4.04 15.28 -11.85
CA GLU A 180 -3.34 16.54 -12.09
C GLU A 180 -1.90 16.47 -11.57
N GLU A 181 -0.97 17.18 -12.23
CA GLU A 181 0.42 17.30 -11.74
C GLU A 181 0.48 17.85 -10.31
N SER A 182 1.19 17.18 -9.44
CA SER A 182 1.33 17.50 -8.03
C SER A 182 2.63 16.96 -7.44
N ASP A 183 3.42 17.83 -6.81
CA ASP A 183 4.63 17.41 -6.07
C ASP A 183 4.32 16.51 -4.87
N ALA A 184 3.09 16.51 -4.38
CA ALA A 184 2.66 15.65 -3.28
C ALA A 184 2.27 14.25 -3.75
N GLY A 185 2.00 14.05 -5.03
CA GLY A 185 1.50 12.80 -5.56
C GLY A 185 0.17 12.36 -4.94
N CYS A 186 -0.06 11.06 -4.93
CA CYS A 186 -1.17 10.40 -4.25
C CYS A 186 -0.64 9.16 -3.51
N LEU A 187 -1.42 8.60 -2.57
CA LEU A 187 -1.12 7.27 -2.04
C LEU A 187 -1.46 6.22 -3.10
N PHE A 188 -0.56 5.28 -3.33
CA PHE A 188 -0.78 4.23 -4.32
C PHE A 188 -0.32 2.85 -3.85
N LEU A 189 -1.03 1.82 -4.30
CA LEU A 189 -0.62 0.43 -4.13
C LEU A 189 0.48 0.07 -5.13
N ASP A 190 1.35 -0.85 -4.73
CA ASP A 190 2.34 -1.42 -5.64
C ASP A 190 1.66 -2.02 -6.88
N GLY A 191 2.11 -1.60 -8.06
CA GLY A 191 1.54 -2.04 -9.33
C GLY A 191 1.69 -3.53 -9.62
N ALA A 192 2.57 -4.25 -8.90
CA ALA A 192 2.68 -5.70 -8.97
C ALA A 192 1.69 -6.42 -8.03
N GLY A 193 1.12 -5.72 -7.05
CA GLY A 193 0.15 -6.28 -6.11
C GLY A 193 -1.26 -6.35 -6.67
N ARG A 194 -2.13 -7.14 -6.04
CA ARG A 194 -3.54 -7.32 -6.41
C ARG A 194 -4.44 -7.14 -5.20
N ILE A 195 -5.54 -6.41 -5.41
CA ILE A 195 -6.60 -6.29 -4.42
C ILE A 195 -7.69 -7.36 -4.58
N TYR A 196 -7.73 -8.05 -5.74
CA TYR A 196 -8.64 -9.16 -5.99
C TYR A 196 -8.12 -10.15 -7.05
N PRO A 197 -8.02 -11.48 -6.77
CA PRO A 197 -7.97 -11.96 -5.39
C PRO A 197 -6.87 -11.22 -4.63
N ARG A 198 -7.12 -10.91 -3.36
CA ARG A 198 -6.17 -10.12 -2.57
C ARG A 198 -4.89 -10.90 -2.32
N ASP A 199 -3.75 -10.28 -2.55
CA ASP A 199 -2.45 -10.84 -2.15
C ASP A 199 -2.30 -10.83 -0.62
N ASP A 200 -1.52 -11.77 -0.07
CA ASP A 200 -1.28 -11.86 1.37
C ASP A 200 -0.63 -10.59 1.92
N CYS A 201 0.18 -9.92 1.12
CA CYS A 201 0.85 -8.68 1.49
C CYS A 201 0.58 -7.56 0.48
N LEU A 202 0.00 -6.45 0.93
CA LEU A 202 -0.19 -5.23 0.15
C LEU A 202 0.82 -4.16 0.57
N TYR A 203 1.28 -3.38 -0.41
CA TYR A 203 2.24 -2.29 -0.19
C TYR A 203 1.60 -0.98 -0.63
N VAL A 204 1.52 -0.01 0.29
CA VAL A 204 1.05 1.35 -0.01
C VAL A 204 2.21 2.31 0.12
N TYR A 205 2.43 3.08 -0.93
CA TYR A 205 3.45 4.11 -1.01
C TYR A 205 2.86 5.50 -0.89
N GLY A 206 3.64 6.41 -0.34
CA GLY A 206 3.28 7.82 -0.27
C GLY A 206 4.51 8.69 0.00
N HIS A 207 4.49 9.93 -0.50
CA HIS A 207 5.59 10.86 -0.26
C HIS A 207 5.73 11.26 1.21
N ASN A 208 6.97 11.38 1.66
CA ASN A 208 7.31 11.99 2.94
C ASN A 208 7.35 13.52 2.79
N MET A 209 6.19 14.16 2.85
CA MET A 209 6.09 15.61 2.71
C MET A 209 6.52 16.33 4.00
N LYS A 210 7.44 17.29 3.90
CA LYS A 210 7.91 18.08 5.05
C LYS A 210 6.80 18.85 5.78
N ASN A 211 5.69 19.13 5.10
CA ASN A 211 4.51 19.75 5.67
C ASN A 211 3.55 18.76 6.37
N GLY A 212 3.93 17.48 6.45
CA GLY A 212 3.16 16.42 7.10
C GLY A 212 2.03 15.82 6.24
N ALA A 213 1.86 16.24 4.98
CA ALA A 213 0.91 15.64 4.06
C ALA A 213 1.38 14.27 3.57
N MET A 214 0.50 13.53 2.94
CA MET A 214 0.72 12.15 2.51
C MET A 214 1.27 11.29 3.66
N PHE A 215 2.42 10.63 3.48
CA PHE A 215 3.11 9.90 4.55
C PHE A 215 4.18 10.73 5.29
N GLY A 216 4.07 12.07 5.24
CA GLY A 216 5.02 12.96 5.91
C GLY A 216 5.10 12.79 7.43
N ARG A 217 4.09 12.15 8.04
CA ARG A 217 4.06 11.83 9.47
C ARG A 217 4.25 10.35 9.77
N LEU A 218 4.40 9.49 8.78
CA LEU A 218 4.50 8.05 8.97
C LEU A 218 5.68 7.67 9.86
N SER A 219 6.80 8.38 9.75
CA SER A 219 7.99 8.15 10.58
C SER A 219 7.79 8.46 12.07
N GLU A 220 6.74 9.18 12.47
CA GLU A 220 6.38 9.36 13.89
C GLU A 220 6.05 8.02 14.55
N MET A 221 5.58 7.00 13.77
CA MET A 221 5.33 5.64 14.26
C MET A 221 6.62 4.88 14.68
N SER A 222 7.80 5.45 14.48
CA SER A 222 9.05 4.93 15.05
C SER A 222 9.15 5.07 16.58
N THR A 223 8.23 5.80 17.19
CA THR A 223 8.14 5.99 18.65
C THR A 223 6.87 5.35 19.19
N VAL A 224 6.89 4.93 20.46
CA VAL A 224 5.70 4.36 21.13
C VAL A 224 4.53 5.36 21.12
N ALA A 225 4.81 6.66 21.30
CA ALA A 225 3.77 7.69 21.26
C ALA A 225 3.12 7.82 19.88
N GLY A 226 3.93 7.84 18.82
CA GLY A 226 3.43 7.88 17.45
C GLY A 226 2.70 6.60 17.06
N LEU A 227 3.24 5.45 17.48
CA LEU A 227 2.57 4.16 17.26
C LEU A 227 1.13 4.16 17.81
N LYS A 228 0.95 4.62 19.05
CA LYS A 228 -0.37 4.76 19.70
C LYS A 228 -1.28 5.76 19.00
N ARG A 229 -0.71 6.89 18.53
CA ARG A 229 -1.47 7.97 17.88
C ARG A 229 -2.07 7.54 16.55
N TYR A 230 -1.32 6.75 15.76
CA TYR A 230 -1.70 6.37 14.41
C TYR A 230 -2.30 4.96 14.30
N SER A 231 -2.49 4.27 15.42
CA SER A 231 -3.11 2.94 15.48
C SER A 231 -4.48 3.00 16.16
N PRO A 232 -5.43 2.11 15.80
CA PRO A 232 -5.33 1.16 14.70
C PRO A 232 -5.39 1.86 13.35
N VAL A 233 -4.92 1.19 12.30
CA VAL A 233 -4.99 1.65 10.92
C VAL A 233 -6.18 0.99 10.23
N THR A 234 -6.98 1.73 9.49
CA THR A 234 -8.00 1.15 8.62
C THR A 234 -7.57 1.26 7.17
N PHE A 235 -7.71 0.17 6.45
CA PHE A 235 -7.53 0.16 5.00
C PHE A 235 -8.67 -0.62 4.36
N ASP A 236 -9.60 0.13 3.80
CA ASP A 236 -10.73 -0.40 3.08
C ASP A 236 -10.37 -0.45 1.60
N THR A 237 -10.44 -1.63 1.00
CA THR A 237 -10.30 -1.82 -0.44
C THR A 237 -11.66 -1.73 -1.13
N LEU A 238 -11.69 -1.77 -2.45
CA LEU A 238 -12.97 -1.84 -3.19
C LEU A 238 -13.85 -3.02 -2.77
N TYR A 239 -13.28 -4.05 -2.12
CA TYR A 239 -13.96 -5.33 -1.87
C TYR A 239 -14.00 -5.75 -0.40
N GLU A 240 -13.15 -5.21 0.45
CA GLU A 240 -12.98 -5.63 1.84
C GLU A 240 -12.71 -4.43 2.75
N ASN A 241 -13.20 -4.51 3.99
CA ASN A 241 -12.95 -3.53 5.04
C ASN A 241 -12.13 -4.21 6.14
N ASP A 242 -10.89 -3.74 6.34
CA ASP A 242 -10.01 -4.33 7.32
C ASP A 242 -9.44 -3.28 8.29
N VAL A 243 -9.29 -3.69 9.54
CA VAL A 243 -8.58 -2.94 10.58
C VAL A 243 -7.24 -3.61 10.83
N TYR A 244 -6.17 -2.84 10.81
CA TYR A 244 -4.79 -3.32 10.92
C TYR A 244 -4.12 -2.81 12.19
N VAL A 245 -3.23 -3.62 12.73
CA VAL A 245 -2.37 -3.28 13.86
C VAL A 245 -0.90 -3.47 13.51
N PRO A 246 -0.03 -2.54 13.93
CA PRO A 246 1.39 -2.61 13.59
C PRO A 246 2.09 -3.69 14.41
N PHE A 247 3.01 -4.42 13.77
CA PHE A 247 3.90 -5.39 14.43
C PHE A 247 5.39 -5.12 14.21
N ALA A 248 5.74 -4.22 13.27
CA ALA A 248 7.12 -3.76 13.07
C ALA A 248 7.16 -2.36 12.43
N CYS A 249 8.14 -1.55 12.85
CA CYS A 249 8.46 -0.25 12.27
C CYS A 249 9.94 -0.24 11.89
N LEU A 250 10.25 0.01 10.62
CA LEU A 250 11.57 -0.22 10.06
C LEU A 250 12.15 1.04 9.42
N GLN A 251 13.44 1.22 9.61
CA GLN A 251 14.24 2.13 8.82
C GLN A 251 15.06 1.28 7.84
N LEU A 252 14.93 1.56 6.55
CA LEU A 252 15.50 0.76 5.47
C LEU A 252 16.37 1.61 4.57
N THR A 253 17.39 1.02 3.98
CA THR A 253 18.11 1.58 2.85
C THR A 253 17.50 1.04 1.54
N ALA A 254 17.40 1.92 0.53
CA ALA A 254 17.00 1.52 -0.81
C ALA A 254 18.20 1.16 -1.69
N SER A 255 19.43 1.39 -1.21
CA SER A 255 20.64 1.10 -1.96
C SER A 255 21.01 -0.37 -1.93
N LEU A 256 20.96 -1.04 -3.08
CA LEU A 256 21.35 -2.46 -3.24
C LEU A 256 22.80 -2.73 -2.88
N SER A 257 23.68 -1.71 -2.94
CA SER A 257 25.10 -1.82 -2.57
C SER A 257 25.35 -1.71 -1.07
N ASP A 258 24.32 -1.38 -0.29
CA ASP A 258 24.42 -1.31 1.15
C ASP A 258 24.32 -2.71 1.76
N GLY A 259 25.23 -3.03 2.68
CA GLY A 259 25.24 -4.33 3.38
C GLY A 259 23.99 -4.60 4.21
N ASP A 260 23.23 -3.54 4.54
CA ASP A 260 21.97 -3.61 5.30
C ASP A 260 20.73 -3.64 4.41
N TYR A 261 20.91 -3.76 3.08
CA TYR A 261 19.76 -3.86 2.17
C TYR A 261 18.85 -5.04 2.56
N PHE A 262 17.56 -4.74 2.60
CA PHE A 262 16.51 -5.73 2.87
C PHE A 262 15.39 -5.60 1.84
N GLU A 263 15.18 -6.67 1.06
CA GLU A 263 14.06 -6.77 0.12
C GLU A 263 12.75 -6.92 0.89
N ILE A 264 12.02 -5.81 1.01
CA ILE A 264 10.75 -5.78 1.72
C ILE A 264 9.56 -6.19 0.85
N ARG A 265 9.68 -6.10 -0.49
CA ARG A 265 8.59 -6.47 -1.41
C ARG A 265 8.54 -7.99 -1.61
N ARG A 266 7.48 -8.61 -1.13
CA ARG A 266 7.24 -10.05 -1.29
C ARG A 266 5.75 -10.27 -1.50
N PHE A 267 5.38 -10.93 -2.60
CA PHE A 267 3.98 -11.13 -2.99
C PHE A 267 3.55 -12.60 -2.88
N ASP A 268 4.40 -13.54 -3.25
CA ASP A 268 4.08 -14.97 -3.27
C ASP A 268 4.67 -15.66 -2.03
N LEU A 269 4.02 -15.46 -0.88
CA LEU A 269 4.50 -16.00 0.39
C LEU A 269 3.92 -17.41 0.62
N THR A 270 4.81 -18.40 0.76
CA THR A 270 4.47 -19.72 1.31
C THR A 270 4.50 -19.67 2.84
N GLU A 271 3.99 -20.69 3.52
CA GLU A 271 4.01 -20.76 4.98
C GLU A 271 5.42 -20.53 5.56
N ASP A 272 6.44 -21.24 5.01
CA ASP A 272 7.82 -21.09 5.46
C ASP A 272 8.37 -19.68 5.17
N SER A 273 8.18 -19.16 3.96
CA SER A 273 8.68 -17.85 3.57
C SER A 273 7.95 -16.69 4.27
N PHE A 274 6.70 -16.88 4.66
CA PHE A 274 5.92 -15.92 5.45
C PHE A 274 6.50 -15.79 6.86
N GLY A 275 6.75 -16.94 7.54
CA GLY A 275 7.35 -16.96 8.86
C GLY A 275 8.72 -16.30 8.88
N ASP A 276 9.58 -16.62 7.91
CA ASP A 276 10.90 -16.00 7.74
C ASP A 276 10.80 -14.49 7.47
N PHE A 277 9.84 -14.06 6.64
CA PHE A 277 9.63 -12.65 6.35
C PHE A 277 9.21 -11.87 7.60
N VAL A 278 8.23 -12.36 8.34
CA VAL A 278 7.78 -11.75 9.60
C VAL A 278 8.92 -11.69 10.62
N ALA A 279 9.70 -12.76 10.77
CA ALA A 279 10.85 -12.79 11.67
C ALA A 279 11.89 -11.72 11.30
N GLN A 280 12.18 -11.54 10.01
CA GLN A 280 13.11 -10.52 9.53
C GLN A 280 12.57 -9.09 9.73
N LEU A 281 11.27 -8.85 9.52
CA LEU A 281 10.62 -7.57 9.80
C LEU A 281 10.73 -7.23 11.30
N LYS A 282 10.40 -8.18 12.17
CA LYS A 282 10.49 -7.98 13.63
C LYS A 282 11.93 -7.80 14.11
N ALA A 283 12.89 -8.52 13.55
CA ALA A 283 14.31 -8.38 13.92
C ALA A 283 14.85 -6.97 13.60
N ARG A 284 14.43 -6.38 12.50
CA ARG A 284 14.83 -5.04 12.04
C ARG A 284 13.98 -3.90 12.60
N SER A 285 12.89 -4.23 13.29
CA SER A 285 11.99 -3.23 13.84
C SER A 285 12.70 -2.37 14.89
N LEU A 286 12.46 -1.06 14.85
CA LEU A 286 12.93 -0.07 15.82
C LEU A 286 12.25 -0.23 17.19
N LEU A 287 11.06 -0.82 17.20
CA LEU A 287 10.26 -1.08 18.38
C LEU A 287 10.08 -2.59 18.57
N ASP A 288 10.07 -3.04 19.80
CA ASP A 288 9.56 -4.36 20.15
C ASP A 288 8.06 -4.25 20.40
N ILE A 289 7.27 -4.76 19.44
CA ILE A 289 5.81 -4.69 19.46
C ILE A 289 5.30 -6.11 19.66
N PRO A 290 4.59 -6.40 20.79
CA PRO A 290 4.14 -7.75 21.12
C PRO A 290 2.88 -8.17 20.32
N ILE A 291 2.83 -7.84 19.04
CA ILE A 291 1.86 -8.30 18.06
C ILE A 291 2.53 -9.39 17.23
N ASP A 292 1.92 -10.55 17.13
CA ASP A 292 2.36 -11.63 16.24
C ASP A 292 1.78 -11.47 14.84
N ALA A 293 2.39 -12.13 13.86
CA ALA A 293 1.81 -12.34 12.54
C ALA A 293 2.16 -13.77 12.09
N VAL A 294 1.17 -14.51 11.63
CA VAL A 294 1.29 -15.91 11.21
C VAL A 294 0.77 -16.12 9.81
N TYR A 295 1.15 -17.21 9.16
CA TYR A 295 0.70 -17.54 7.82
C TYR A 295 -0.84 -17.57 7.75
N GLY A 296 -1.39 -16.92 6.72
CA GLY A 296 -2.83 -16.69 6.56
C GLY A 296 -3.31 -15.33 7.08
N ASP A 297 -2.49 -14.58 7.84
CA ASP A 297 -2.80 -13.18 8.14
C ASP A 297 -2.62 -12.31 6.90
N LYS A 298 -3.52 -11.34 6.73
CA LYS A 298 -3.39 -10.30 5.70
C LYS A 298 -2.41 -9.23 6.18
N LEU A 299 -1.35 -9.00 5.42
CA LEU A 299 -0.37 -7.96 5.70
C LEU A 299 -0.64 -6.67 4.90
N LEU A 300 -0.29 -5.56 5.51
CA LEU A 300 -0.24 -4.24 4.89
C LEU A 300 1.08 -3.58 5.26
N ILE A 301 1.85 -3.16 4.27
CA ILE A 301 3.12 -2.45 4.50
C ILE A 301 3.00 -1.04 3.92
N LEU A 302 3.13 -0.04 4.79
CA LEU A 302 3.16 1.36 4.42
C LEU A 302 4.60 1.80 4.26
N VAL A 303 4.95 2.45 3.15
CA VAL A 303 6.34 2.80 2.81
C VAL A 303 6.43 4.26 2.39
N THR A 304 7.41 4.98 2.95
CA THR A 304 7.72 6.35 2.52
C THR A 304 9.23 6.61 2.53
N CYS A 305 9.66 7.67 1.83
CA CYS A 305 11.06 8.09 1.85
C CYS A 305 11.48 8.54 3.26
N ASN A 306 12.73 8.26 3.63
CA ASN A 306 13.32 8.77 4.87
C ASN A 306 14.50 9.70 4.56
N TYR A 307 14.31 11.00 4.76
CA TYR A 307 15.34 12.01 4.48
C TYR A 307 16.53 12.01 5.45
N GLY A 308 16.44 11.26 6.55
CA GLY A 308 17.53 11.14 7.52
C GLY A 308 18.66 10.22 7.05
N ILE A 309 18.39 9.37 6.06
CA ILE A 309 19.37 8.48 5.42
C ILE A 309 19.24 8.73 3.92
N GLY A 310 20.34 9.01 3.23
CA GLY A 310 20.33 9.07 1.77
C GLY A 310 19.70 7.80 1.21
N ASP A 311 18.82 7.88 0.22
CA ASP A 311 18.05 6.77 -0.32
C ASP A 311 17.28 5.93 0.73
N GLY A 312 17.06 6.50 1.93
CA GLY A 312 16.37 5.83 3.03
C GLY A 312 14.88 5.69 2.79
N ARG A 313 14.31 4.63 3.37
CA ARG A 313 12.87 4.40 3.44
C ARG A 313 12.46 4.19 4.89
N PHE A 314 11.27 4.60 5.23
CA PHE A 314 10.62 4.21 6.48
C PHE A 314 9.42 3.35 6.15
N ALA A 315 9.28 2.22 6.83
CA ALA A 315 8.18 1.30 6.61
C ALA A 315 7.51 0.91 7.92
N VAL A 316 6.20 0.72 7.86
CA VAL A 316 5.39 0.16 8.95
C VAL A 316 4.73 -1.09 8.43
N ALA A 317 5.03 -2.22 9.07
CA ALA A 317 4.40 -3.50 8.78
C ALA A 317 3.24 -3.73 9.75
N LEU A 318 2.07 -3.99 9.18
CA LEU A 318 0.82 -4.19 9.90
C LEU A 318 0.18 -5.52 9.47
N ARG A 319 -0.59 -6.11 10.36
CA ARG A 319 -1.48 -7.22 10.02
C ARG A 319 -2.94 -6.87 10.30
N ALA A 320 -3.84 -7.42 9.53
CA ALA A 320 -5.27 -7.28 9.78
C ALA A 320 -5.66 -7.94 11.11
N LEU A 321 -6.67 -7.40 11.78
CA LEU A 321 -7.30 -8.08 12.93
C LEU A 321 -7.91 -9.41 12.46
N ARG A 322 -7.70 -10.44 13.24
CA ARG A 322 -8.34 -11.75 13.03
C ARG A 322 -9.80 -11.68 13.47
N THR A 323 -10.61 -12.62 13.03
CA THR A 323 -12.06 -12.65 13.30
C THR A 323 -12.42 -12.69 14.80
N ASP A 324 -11.53 -13.28 15.61
CA ASP A 324 -11.67 -13.41 17.06
C ASP A 324 -11.04 -12.26 17.86
N GLU A 325 -10.42 -11.29 17.18
CA GLU A 325 -9.78 -10.13 17.80
C GLU A 325 -10.65 -8.88 17.74
N THR A 326 -10.50 -8.04 18.76
CA THR A 326 -11.06 -6.69 18.77
C THR A 326 -9.95 -5.64 18.69
N ALA A 327 -10.25 -4.50 18.08
CA ALA A 327 -9.31 -3.39 18.03
C ALA A 327 -8.84 -2.97 19.43
N GLU A 328 -9.74 -2.99 20.43
CA GLU A 328 -9.38 -2.65 21.81
C GLU A 328 -8.34 -3.60 22.40
N ASN A 329 -8.50 -4.91 22.22
CA ASN A 329 -7.55 -5.89 22.73
C ASN A 329 -6.20 -5.79 22.04
N ALA A 330 -6.19 -5.63 20.71
CA ALA A 330 -4.97 -5.45 19.94
C ALA A 330 -4.25 -4.13 20.32
N MET A 331 -4.98 -3.05 20.55
CA MET A 331 -4.40 -1.78 21.00
C MET A 331 -3.77 -1.86 22.39
N ARG A 332 -4.30 -2.68 23.28
CA ARG A 332 -3.63 -2.96 24.57
C ARG A 332 -2.25 -3.58 24.39
N LEU A 333 -2.08 -4.46 23.37
CA LEU A 333 -0.76 -5.01 23.04
C LEU A 333 0.15 -3.95 22.43
N VAL A 334 -0.37 -3.09 21.54
CA VAL A 334 0.39 -1.96 20.98
C VAL A 334 0.89 -1.02 22.08
N GLU A 335 0.12 -0.84 23.16
CA GLU A 335 0.52 -0.04 24.31
C GLU A 335 1.70 -0.61 25.11
N LEU A 336 1.98 -1.90 24.98
CA LEU A 336 3.11 -2.58 25.59
C LEU A 336 4.39 -2.49 24.74
N ALA A 337 4.35 -1.85 23.58
CA ALA A 337 5.52 -1.67 22.75
C ALA A 337 6.62 -0.90 23.49
N VAL A 338 7.88 -1.27 23.24
CA VAL A 338 9.07 -0.64 23.83
C VAL A 338 10.08 -0.32 22.73
N GLU A 339 10.89 0.71 22.94
CA GLU A 339 12.01 1.05 22.06
C GLU A 339 13.12 0.00 22.21
N LYS A 340 13.76 -0.39 21.09
CA LYS A 340 14.90 -1.31 21.07
C LYS A 340 16.22 -0.58 21.24
#